data_826e0f47079577452a5908406c41c7c8
#
_entry.id   826e0f47079577452a5908406c41c7c8
#
_cell.length_a   1.000
_cell.length_b   1.000
_cell.length_c   1.000
_cell.angle_alpha   90.00
_cell.angle_beta   90.00
_cell.angle_gamma   90.00
#
_symmetry.space_group_name_H-M   'P 1'
#
loop_
_entity.id
_entity.type
_entity.pdbx_description
1 polymer ?
#
loop_
_entity_poly.entity_id
_entity_poly.type
_entity_poly.pdbx_seq_one_letter_code
_entity_poly.pdbx_strand_id
1 'polypeptide(L)'
;MSDFKPSFTRGIFAGVVHDELVFPYPPGLEQRNPDEASVVRRLVGEIDRMEQSGIIDPQRFDEDETVTEEVIAEFAKAGLLGLTIPKQYGGLELSATGYARVFERISAVDASLAVLVGVHCGLGSKAIVLYGSDDQKERFLPGLARGETLAAYALTEPETGSDAQNIRTTATLSEDRSTWILDGHKIWIGNAHRAGVIVTFAQTSVERRDEAVMRLTAFIIA
;
A
#
# COMPACT_ATOMS: atom_id res chain seq x y z
N MET A 1 31.92 15.69 -2.93
CA MET A 1 31.31 15.38 -1.63
C MET A 1 29.80 15.47 -1.83
N SER A 2 29.06 14.37 -1.76
CA SER A 2 27.61 14.37 -1.94
C SER A 2 26.99 15.15 -0.78
N ASP A 3 26.16 16.16 -1.09
CA ASP A 3 25.30 16.88 -0.12
C ASP A 3 24.32 15.89 0.55
N PHE A 4 24.82 15.11 1.47
CA PHE A 4 23.98 14.21 2.26
C PHE A 4 23.23 15.07 3.29
N LYS A 5 21.93 15.33 3.01
CA LYS A 5 21.07 15.98 4.00
C LYS A 5 21.01 15.11 5.26
N PRO A 6 21.18 15.71 6.45
CA PRO A 6 21.06 14.96 7.70
C PRO A 6 19.67 14.30 7.79
N SER A 7 19.62 13.11 8.34
CA SER A 7 18.40 12.33 8.52
C SER A 7 18.33 11.82 9.95
N PHE A 8 17.25 12.11 10.66
CA PHE A 8 17.04 11.65 12.03
C PHE A 8 17.17 10.12 12.14
N THR A 9 16.46 9.39 11.30
CA THR A 9 16.48 7.92 11.31
C THR A 9 17.89 7.36 11.03
N ARG A 10 18.58 7.85 10.01
CA ARG A 10 19.95 7.41 9.70
C ARG A 10 20.92 7.76 10.81
N GLY A 11 20.74 8.92 11.44
CA GLY A 11 21.53 9.34 12.59
C GLY A 11 21.42 8.33 13.73
N ILE A 12 20.21 7.92 14.11
CA ILE A 12 19.99 6.92 15.17
C ILE A 12 20.73 5.62 14.87
N PHE A 13 20.64 5.09 13.65
CA PHE A 13 21.38 3.88 13.27
C PHE A 13 22.90 4.05 13.26
N ALA A 14 23.38 5.28 13.11
CA ALA A 14 24.81 5.62 13.20
C ALA A 14 25.25 6.03 14.62
N GLY A 15 24.37 5.95 15.62
CA GLY A 15 24.63 6.37 16.99
C GLY A 15 24.64 7.89 17.21
N VAL A 16 24.08 8.66 16.26
CA VAL A 16 23.98 10.12 16.32
C VAL A 16 22.50 10.53 16.38
N VAL A 17 22.14 11.33 17.37
CA VAL A 17 20.78 11.89 17.50
C VAL A 17 20.78 13.30 16.95
N HIS A 18 20.03 13.50 15.89
CA HIS A 18 19.79 14.81 15.26
C HIS A 18 18.44 15.37 15.76
N ASP A 19 18.41 15.80 17.03
CA ASP A 19 17.20 16.34 17.66
C ASP A 19 16.69 17.62 17.00
N GLU A 20 17.58 18.41 16.42
CA GLU A 20 17.26 19.60 15.64
C GLU A 20 16.35 19.32 14.41
N LEU A 21 16.31 18.07 13.94
CA LEU A 21 15.42 17.64 12.84
C LEU A 21 14.01 17.27 13.32
N VAL A 22 13.83 17.13 14.63
CA VAL A 22 12.56 16.75 15.27
C VAL A 22 11.96 17.91 16.04
N PHE A 23 12.79 18.73 16.67
CA PHE A 23 12.36 19.83 17.54
C PHE A 23 12.72 21.21 16.98
N PRO A 24 11.85 22.21 17.13
CA PRO A 24 10.48 22.07 17.68
C PRO A 24 9.60 21.20 16.77
N TYR A 25 8.67 20.44 17.33
CA TYR A 25 7.71 19.67 16.52
C TYR A 25 7.01 20.59 15.52
N PRO A 26 6.85 20.12 14.27
CA PRO A 26 6.09 20.89 13.29
C PRO A 26 4.66 21.09 13.78
N PRO A 27 3.99 22.18 13.38
CA PRO A 27 2.59 22.42 13.69
C PRO A 27 1.73 21.20 13.33
N GLY A 28 0.69 20.92 14.10
CA GLY A 28 -0.26 19.86 13.85
C GLY A 28 -0.95 19.98 12.48
N LEU A 29 -1.62 18.93 12.05
CA LEU A 29 -2.31 18.90 10.75
C LEU A 29 -3.34 20.03 10.62
N GLU A 30 -4.06 20.33 11.70
CA GLU A 30 -5.06 21.39 11.77
C GLU A 30 -4.50 22.78 11.43
N GLN A 31 -3.25 23.03 11.81
CA GLN A 31 -2.58 24.31 11.53
C GLN A 31 -1.93 24.35 10.16
N ARG A 32 -1.39 23.21 9.70
CA ARG A 32 -0.68 23.13 8.40
C ARG A 32 -1.62 22.98 7.21
N ASN A 33 -2.70 22.23 7.38
CA ASN A 33 -3.67 21.93 6.33
C ASN A 33 -5.06 21.69 6.94
N PRO A 34 -5.82 22.75 7.26
CA PRO A 34 -7.15 22.65 7.85
C PRO A 34 -8.15 21.85 7.02
N ASP A 35 -8.04 21.92 5.70
CA ASP A 35 -8.93 21.20 4.78
C ASP A 35 -8.69 19.68 4.89
N GLU A 36 -7.45 19.26 4.84
CA GLU A 36 -7.10 17.85 5.04
C GLU A 36 -7.47 17.37 6.45
N ALA A 37 -7.25 18.20 7.47
CA ALA A 37 -7.65 17.89 8.84
C ALA A 37 -9.17 17.67 8.96
N SER A 38 -9.97 18.44 8.22
CA SER A 38 -11.42 18.24 8.15
C SER A 38 -11.79 16.89 7.51
N VAL A 39 -11.11 16.51 6.43
CA VAL A 39 -11.28 15.19 5.79
C VAL A 39 -10.91 14.07 6.77
N VAL A 40 -9.78 14.18 7.46
CA VAL A 40 -9.33 13.19 8.44
C VAL A 40 -10.35 13.04 9.58
N ARG A 41 -10.86 14.15 10.15
CA ARG A 41 -11.89 14.09 11.20
C ARG A 41 -13.17 13.40 10.71
N ARG A 42 -13.60 13.67 9.49
CA ARG A 42 -14.75 12.97 8.89
C ARG A 42 -14.51 11.47 8.79
N LEU A 43 -13.35 11.04 8.28
CA LEU A 43 -13.00 9.63 8.13
C LEU A 43 -12.91 8.91 9.47
N VAL A 44 -12.31 9.54 10.48
CA VAL A 44 -12.27 9.02 11.86
C VAL A 44 -13.68 8.87 12.40
N GLY A 45 -14.55 9.86 12.21
CA GLY A 45 -15.96 9.79 12.61
C GLY A 45 -16.75 8.66 11.93
N GLU A 46 -16.44 8.35 10.65
CA GLU A 46 -17.05 7.20 9.98
C GLU A 46 -16.60 5.87 10.58
N ILE A 47 -15.32 5.74 10.95
CA ILE A 47 -14.80 4.55 11.63
C ILE A 47 -15.48 4.39 13.01
N ASP A 48 -15.59 5.48 13.78
CA ASP A 48 -16.27 5.49 15.08
C ASP A 48 -17.75 5.07 14.94
N ARG A 49 -18.44 5.55 13.91
CA ARG A 49 -19.82 5.17 13.60
C ARG A 49 -19.94 3.68 13.31
N MET A 50 -19.05 3.13 12.49
CA MET A 50 -19.07 1.71 12.11
C MET A 50 -18.80 0.81 13.33
N GLU A 51 -17.88 1.20 14.22
CA GLU A 51 -17.61 0.49 15.46
C GLU A 51 -18.83 0.52 16.39
N GLN A 52 -19.39 1.71 16.65
CA GLN A 52 -20.55 1.88 17.53
C GLN A 52 -21.81 1.17 17.02
N SER A 53 -21.97 1.05 15.71
CA SER A 53 -23.11 0.35 15.10
C SER A 53 -22.92 -1.17 14.99
N GLY A 54 -21.76 -1.70 15.38
CA GLY A 54 -21.45 -3.12 15.29
C GLY A 54 -21.16 -3.62 13.85
N ILE A 55 -20.98 -2.72 12.88
CA ILE A 55 -20.52 -3.08 11.53
C ILE A 55 -19.08 -3.59 11.61
N ILE A 56 -18.22 -2.90 12.39
CA ILE A 56 -16.90 -3.42 12.75
C ILE A 56 -17.07 -4.21 14.04
N ASP A 57 -16.89 -5.51 13.95
CA ASP A 57 -16.96 -6.45 15.09
C ASP A 57 -15.67 -7.30 15.10
N PRO A 58 -14.64 -6.87 15.85
CA PRO A 58 -13.37 -7.57 15.92
C PRO A 58 -13.47 -9.00 16.44
N GLN A 59 -14.42 -9.27 17.36
CA GLN A 59 -14.63 -10.61 17.89
C GLN A 59 -15.13 -11.54 16.79
N ARG A 60 -16.08 -11.09 15.99
CA ARG A 60 -16.60 -11.85 14.85
C ARG A 60 -15.54 -12.08 13.79
N PHE A 61 -14.65 -11.10 13.53
CA PHE A 61 -13.56 -11.28 12.58
C PHE A 61 -12.57 -12.36 13.03
N ASP A 62 -12.31 -12.45 14.32
CA ASP A 62 -11.45 -13.48 14.91
C ASP A 62 -12.11 -14.86 14.85
N GLU A 63 -13.41 -14.96 15.20
CA GLU A 63 -14.18 -16.21 15.14
C GLU A 63 -14.33 -16.74 13.71
N ASP A 64 -14.63 -15.88 12.75
CA ASP A 64 -14.84 -16.21 11.34
C ASP A 64 -13.52 -16.27 10.53
N GLU A 65 -12.38 -15.91 11.13
CA GLU A 65 -11.06 -15.77 10.49
C GLU A 65 -11.10 -14.89 9.23
N THR A 66 -12.00 -13.92 9.20
CA THR A 66 -12.20 -13.06 8.01
C THR A 66 -12.84 -11.72 8.33
N VAL A 67 -12.47 -10.70 7.57
CA VAL A 67 -13.20 -9.42 7.53
C VAL A 67 -14.39 -9.56 6.57
N THR A 68 -15.57 -9.11 7.00
CA THR A 68 -16.80 -9.24 6.21
C THR A 68 -16.81 -8.32 4.99
N GLU A 69 -17.52 -8.74 3.93
CA GLU A 69 -17.73 -7.91 2.73
C GLU A 69 -18.50 -6.62 3.04
N GLU A 70 -19.37 -6.65 4.04
CA GLU A 70 -20.12 -5.47 4.51
C GLU A 70 -19.17 -4.37 4.97
N VAL A 71 -18.17 -4.70 5.78
CA VAL A 71 -17.18 -3.73 6.26
C VAL A 71 -16.36 -3.16 5.11
N ILE A 72 -15.94 -4.00 4.15
CA ILE A 72 -15.21 -3.54 2.98
C ILE A 72 -16.06 -2.58 2.15
N ALA A 73 -17.34 -2.88 1.97
CA ALA A 73 -18.27 -2.00 1.25
C ALA A 73 -18.48 -0.66 1.97
N GLU A 74 -18.60 -0.67 3.31
CA GLU A 74 -18.71 0.57 4.08
C GLU A 74 -17.40 1.39 4.06
N PHE A 75 -16.24 0.73 4.08
CA PHE A 75 -14.95 1.40 3.90
C PHE A 75 -14.83 2.05 2.52
N ALA A 76 -15.30 1.36 1.47
CA ALA A 76 -15.37 1.91 0.11
C ALA A 76 -16.24 3.17 0.07
N LYS A 77 -17.47 3.11 0.60
CA LYS A 77 -18.42 4.24 0.67
C LYS A 77 -17.87 5.44 1.44
N ALA A 78 -17.16 5.19 2.54
CA ALA A 78 -16.53 6.24 3.34
C ALA A 78 -15.31 6.86 2.67
N GLY A 79 -14.73 6.21 1.64
CA GLY A 79 -13.50 6.62 0.96
C GLY A 79 -12.22 6.12 1.63
N LEU A 80 -12.32 5.17 2.57
CA LEU A 80 -11.20 4.61 3.31
C LEU A 80 -10.28 3.74 2.46
N LEU A 81 -10.68 3.38 1.25
CA LEU A 81 -9.86 2.64 0.27
C LEU A 81 -9.13 3.57 -0.71
N GLY A 82 -9.47 4.87 -0.75
CA GLY A 82 -8.82 5.87 -1.61
C GLY A 82 -7.80 6.78 -0.90
N LEU A 83 -7.37 6.47 0.33
CA LEU A 83 -6.63 7.41 1.20
C LEU A 83 -5.39 8.03 0.54
N THR A 84 -4.58 7.24 -0.16
CA THR A 84 -3.29 7.67 -0.75
C THR A 84 -3.32 7.82 -2.26
N ILE A 85 -4.43 7.46 -2.90
CA ILE A 85 -4.60 7.59 -4.36
C ILE A 85 -4.83 9.06 -4.70
N PRO A 86 -4.19 9.59 -5.77
CA PRO A 86 -4.38 10.99 -6.18
C PRO A 86 -5.82 11.33 -6.51
N LYS A 87 -6.21 12.58 -6.25
CA LYS A 87 -7.57 13.10 -6.48
C LYS A 87 -8.04 12.97 -7.92
N GLN A 88 -7.13 13.13 -8.88
CA GLN A 88 -7.44 12.96 -10.31
C GLN A 88 -7.94 11.55 -10.66
N TYR A 89 -7.63 10.53 -9.85
CA TYR A 89 -8.12 9.16 -10.00
C TYR A 89 -9.24 8.82 -8.99
N GLY A 90 -9.81 9.84 -8.33
CA GLY A 90 -10.94 9.68 -7.40
C GLY A 90 -10.54 9.35 -5.97
N GLY A 91 -9.25 9.39 -5.62
CA GLY A 91 -8.76 9.20 -4.26
C GLY A 91 -8.79 10.49 -3.43
N LEU A 92 -8.33 10.40 -2.18
CA LEU A 92 -8.28 11.51 -1.23
C LEU A 92 -6.93 12.22 -1.19
N GLU A 93 -5.87 11.59 -1.70
CA GLU A 93 -4.51 12.14 -1.78
C GLU A 93 -4.00 12.67 -0.43
N LEU A 94 -4.28 11.94 0.64
CA LEU A 94 -3.85 12.37 1.97
C LEU A 94 -2.32 12.40 2.06
N SER A 95 -1.83 13.39 2.80
CA SER A 95 -0.43 13.43 3.22
C SER A 95 -0.10 12.23 4.12
N ALA A 96 1.18 11.95 4.31
CA ALA A 96 1.63 10.89 5.22
C ALA A 96 1.05 11.09 6.64
N THR A 97 0.92 12.34 7.09
CA THR A 97 0.33 12.66 8.40
C THR A 97 -1.17 12.37 8.43
N GLY A 98 -1.91 12.80 7.40
CA GLY A 98 -3.35 12.53 7.30
C GLY A 98 -3.63 11.04 7.22
N TYR A 99 -2.89 10.31 6.36
CA TYR A 99 -2.97 8.85 6.27
C TYR A 99 -2.70 8.18 7.64
N ALA A 100 -1.61 8.57 8.32
CA ALA A 100 -1.24 7.97 9.60
C ALA A 100 -2.33 8.16 10.67
N ARG A 101 -3.02 9.32 10.70
CA ARG A 101 -4.11 9.59 11.65
C ARG A 101 -5.33 8.69 11.42
N VAL A 102 -5.72 8.50 10.16
CA VAL A 102 -6.82 7.57 9.82
C VAL A 102 -6.41 6.14 10.13
N PHE A 103 -5.19 5.75 9.74
CA PHE A 103 -4.64 4.41 9.96
C PHE A 103 -4.52 4.07 11.46
N GLU A 104 -4.08 5.04 12.29
CA GLU A 104 -4.05 4.93 13.76
C GLU A 104 -5.43 4.55 14.30
N ARG A 105 -6.48 5.22 13.83
CA ARG A 105 -7.85 4.93 14.31
C ARG A 105 -8.34 3.56 13.86
N ILE A 106 -8.10 3.17 12.60
CA ILE A 106 -8.43 1.82 12.12
C ILE A 106 -7.71 0.78 12.97
N SER A 107 -6.41 0.96 13.21
CA SER A 107 -5.59 0.02 14.00
C SER A 107 -6.05 -0.10 15.46
N ALA A 108 -6.57 0.98 16.03
CA ALA A 108 -7.08 0.98 17.40
C ALA A 108 -8.39 0.20 17.55
N VAL A 109 -9.15 0.05 16.47
CA VAL A 109 -10.37 -0.77 16.46
C VAL A 109 -10.05 -2.22 16.17
N ASP A 110 -9.31 -2.46 15.06
CA ASP A 110 -8.96 -3.81 14.65
C ASP A 110 -7.68 -3.82 13.80
N ALA A 111 -6.73 -4.69 14.16
CA ALA A 111 -5.44 -4.77 13.48
C ALA A 111 -5.55 -5.41 12.09
N SER A 112 -6.49 -6.35 11.87
CA SER A 112 -6.66 -7.01 10.57
C SER A 112 -7.25 -6.05 9.53
N LEU A 113 -8.16 -5.14 9.95
CA LEU A 113 -8.64 -4.04 9.11
C LEU A 113 -7.51 -3.09 8.73
N ALA A 114 -6.63 -2.77 9.69
CA ALA A 114 -5.47 -1.94 9.40
C ALA A 114 -4.54 -2.61 8.37
N VAL A 115 -4.29 -3.91 8.49
CA VAL A 115 -3.51 -4.66 7.51
C VAL A 115 -4.18 -4.64 6.14
N LEU A 116 -5.51 -4.87 6.06
CA LEU A 116 -6.26 -4.83 4.80
C LEU A 116 -6.07 -3.47 4.09
N VAL A 117 -6.32 -2.37 4.82
CA VAL A 117 -6.19 -1.01 4.27
C VAL A 117 -4.72 -0.67 3.96
N GLY A 118 -3.79 -1.10 4.84
CA GLY A 118 -2.36 -0.88 4.66
C GLY A 118 -1.80 -1.55 3.41
N VAL A 119 -2.20 -2.79 3.14
CA VAL A 119 -1.82 -3.51 1.91
C VAL A 119 -2.44 -2.84 0.69
N HIS A 120 -3.72 -2.50 0.75
CA HIS A 120 -4.44 -1.86 -0.35
C HIS A 120 -3.88 -0.48 -0.68
N CYS A 121 -3.86 0.44 0.29
CA CYS A 121 -3.46 1.85 0.08
C CYS A 121 -1.94 2.05 0.12
N GLY A 122 -1.24 1.35 1.01
CA GLY A 122 0.18 1.58 1.30
C GLY A 122 1.15 0.80 0.42
N LEU A 123 0.74 -0.36 -0.09
CA LEU A 123 1.58 -1.24 -0.90
C LEU A 123 1.07 -1.38 -2.34
N GLY A 124 -0.08 -2.06 -2.55
CA GLY A 124 -0.58 -2.38 -3.88
C GLY A 124 -0.88 -1.14 -4.72
N SER A 125 -1.80 -0.29 -4.28
CA SER A 125 -2.14 0.95 -5.00
C SER A 125 -0.96 1.92 -5.05
N LYS A 126 -0.16 2.01 -3.98
CA LYS A 126 0.99 2.91 -3.91
C LYS A 126 2.07 2.57 -4.93
N ALA A 127 2.30 1.29 -5.19
CA ALA A 127 3.24 0.85 -6.21
C ALA A 127 2.83 1.37 -7.61
N ILE A 128 1.53 1.31 -7.93
CA ILE A 128 1.00 1.83 -9.20
C ILE A 128 1.09 3.35 -9.25
N VAL A 129 0.74 4.05 -8.16
CA VAL A 129 0.86 5.52 -8.07
C VAL A 129 2.28 5.99 -8.35
N LEU A 130 3.28 5.30 -7.79
CA LEU A 130 4.69 5.72 -7.87
C LEU A 130 5.36 5.31 -9.18
N TYR A 131 5.04 4.14 -9.72
CA TYR A 131 5.82 3.51 -10.78
C TYR A 131 5.01 3.08 -12.00
N GLY A 132 3.68 3.11 -11.92
CA GLY A 132 2.82 2.78 -13.06
C GLY A 132 2.96 3.80 -14.18
N SER A 133 2.80 3.37 -15.43
CA SER A 133 2.60 4.27 -16.57
C SER A 133 1.27 5.02 -16.43
N ASP A 134 1.09 6.09 -17.20
CA ASP A 134 -0.15 6.85 -17.15
C ASP A 134 -1.37 5.97 -17.52
N ASP A 135 -1.24 5.12 -18.55
CA ASP A 135 -2.28 4.15 -18.94
C ASP A 135 -2.61 3.16 -17.81
N GLN A 136 -1.58 2.68 -17.09
CA GLN A 136 -1.78 1.80 -15.93
C GLN A 136 -2.49 2.52 -14.78
N LYS A 137 -2.11 3.76 -14.51
CA LYS A 137 -2.76 4.59 -13.49
C LYS A 137 -4.22 4.86 -13.82
N GLU A 138 -4.51 5.27 -15.05
CA GLU A 138 -5.87 5.52 -15.54
C GLU A 138 -6.73 4.25 -15.51
N ARG A 139 -6.15 3.12 -15.85
CA ARG A 139 -6.85 1.83 -15.87
C ARG A 139 -7.19 1.31 -14.48
N PHE A 140 -6.28 1.38 -13.52
CA PHE A 140 -6.41 0.66 -12.26
C PHE A 140 -6.79 1.55 -11.07
N LEU A 141 -6.23 2.76 -10.96
CA LEU A 141 -6.41 3.58 -9.76
C LEU A 141 -7.86 4.01 -9.49
N PRO A 142 -8.70 4.33 -10.49
CA PRO A 142 -10.08 4.73 -10.20
C PRO A 142 -10.91 3.62 -9.54
N GLY A 143 -10.79 2.38 -9.99
CA GLY A 143 -11.48 1.24 -9.39
C GLY A 143 -10.99 0.93 -7.98
N LEU A 144 -9.68 1.03 -7.77
CA LEU A 144 -9.07 0.89 -6.44
C LEU A 144 -9.50 2.00 -5.48
N ALA A 145 -9.56 3.26 -5.94
CA ALA A 145 -9.98 4.39 -5.11
C ALA A 145 -11.44 4.27 -4.63
N ARG A 146 -12.33 3.75 -5.48
CA ARG A 146 -13.73 3.52 -5.13
C ARG A 146 -13.97 2.21 -4.38
N GLY A 147 -12.94 1.36 -4.22
CA GLY A 147 -13.08 0.05 -3.58
C GLY A 147 -13.89 -0.95 -4.39
N GLU A 148 -14.01 -0.76 -5.71
CA GLU A 148 -14.62 -1.74 -6.63
C GLU A 148 -13.82 -3.04 -6.67
N THR A 149 -12.54 -2.93 -6.36
CA THR A 149 -11.62 -4.04 -6.19
C THR A 149 -10.53 -3.69 -5.19
N LEU A 150 -9.91 -4.70 -4.59
CA LEU A 150 -8.78 -4.53 -3.69
C LEU A 150 -7.45 -4.75 -4.42
N ALA A 151 -6.41 -4.10 -3.91
CA ALA A 151 -5.04 -4.34 -4.32
C ALA A 151 -4.31 -5.25 -3.34
N ALA A 152 -3.45 -6.12 -3.87
CA ALA A 152 -2.48 -6.91 -3.12
C ALA A 152 -1.05 -6.63 -3.60
N TYR A 153 -0.07 -7.10 -2.80
CA TYR A 153 1.35 -6.91 -3.08
C TYR A 153 2.11 -8.21 -2.83
N ALA A 154 2.55 -8.86 -3.89
CA ALA A 154 3.09 -10.21 -3.88
C ALA A 154 4.61 -10.21 -4.09
N LEU A 155 5.37 -10.08 -3.00
CA LEU A 155 6.84 -10.08 -3.01
C LEU A 155 7.40 -11.34 -2.37
N THR A 156 6.94 -11.67 -1.16
CA THR A 156 7.51 -12.70 -0.28
C THR A 156 7.38 -14.10 -0.87
N GLU A 157 8.43 -14.90 -0.73
CA GLU A 157 8.51 -16.30 -1.12
C GLU A 157 8.92 -17.18 0.07
N PRO A 158 8.74 -18.53 0.00
CA PRO A 158 9.10 -19.42 1.10
C PRO A 158 10.54 -19.24 1.61
N GLU A 159 11.48 -18.99 0.73
CA GLU A 159 12.91 -18.83 1.06
C GLU A 159 13.36 -17.38 1.14
N THR A 160 12.50 -16.41 0.78
CA THR A 160 12.92 -15.01 0.58
C THR A 160 11.93 -14.04 1.19
N GLY A 161 12.31 -13.40 2.28
CA GLY A 161 11.57 -12.30 2.92
C GLY A 161 12.39 -11.00 2.86
N SER A 162 13.29 -10.80 3.84
CA SER A 162 14.12 -9.59 3.92
C SER A 162 15.09 -9.44 2.75
N ASP A 163 15.54 -10.55 2.17
CA ASP A 163 16.42 -10.58 1.00
C ASP A 163 15.63 -10.52 -0.32
N ALA A 164 14.80 -9.49 -0.45
CA ALA A 164 13.84 -9.33 -1.54
C ALA A 164 14.48 -9.30 -2.96
N GLN A 165 15.77 -9.02 -3.07
CA GLN A 165 16.46 -9.03 -4.36
C GLN A 165 16.75 -10.43 -4.89
N ASN A 166 16.73 -11.44 -4.00
CA ASN A 166 17.02 -12.84 -4.32
C ASN A 166 15.76 -13.71 -4.41
N ILE A 167 14.60 -13.13 -4.75
CA ILE A 167 13.40 -13.91 -5.05
C ILE A 167 13.66 -14.86 -6.23
N ARG A 168 12.95 -15.99 -6.23
CA ARG A 168 13.12 -17.05 -7.22
C ARG A 168 12.07 -17.05 -8.32
N THR A 169 10.91 -16.41 -8.10
CA THR A 169 9.90 -16.22 -9.15
C THR A 169 10.56 -15.59 -10.36
N THR A 170 10.36 -16.18 -11.54
CA THR A 170 10.87 -15.70 -12.80
C THR A 170 9.75 -15.19 -13.69
N ALA A 171 10.08 -14.28 -14.60
CA ALA A 171 9.21 -13.86 -15.67
C ALA A 171 9.95 -13.95 -17.00
N THR A 172 9.42 -14.74 -17.93
CA THR A 172 9.94 -14.92 -19.26
C THR A 172 8.96 -14.39 -20.29
N LEU A 173 9.47 -13.73 -21.33
CA LEU A 173 8.65 -13.26 -22.42
C LEU A 173 8.29 -14.43 -23.32
N SER A 174 7.02 -14.53 -23.75
CA SER A 174 6.57 -15.54 -24.71
C SER A 174 7.34 -15.44 -26.03
N GLU A 175 7.34 -16.53 -26.84
CA GLU A 175 8.07 -16.57 -28.13
C GLU A 175 7.61 -15.44 -29.07
N ASP A 176 6.32 -15.14 -29.11
CA ASP A 176 5.72 -14.07 -29.89
C ASP A 176 5.89 -12.67 -29.25
N ARG A 177 6.52 -12.62 -28.08
CA ARG A 177 6.77 -11.40 -27.27
C ARG A 177 5.51 -10.61 -26.89
N SER A 178 4.36 -11.24 -26.88
CA SER A 178 3.07 -10.59 -26.56
C SER A 178 2.71 -10.63 -25.08
N THR A 179 3.23 -11.63 -24.34
CA THR A 179 2.88 -11.87 -22.94
C THR A 179 4.10 -12.24 -22.09
N TRP A 180 3.99 -11.95 -20.79
CA TRP A 180 4.95 -12.43 -19.80
C TRP A 180 4.41 -13.68 -19.10
N ILE A 181 5.24 -14.72 -19.03
CA ILE A 181 4.95 -15.95 -18.32
C ILE A 181 5.66 -15.85 -16.96
N LEU A 182 4.89 -15.79 -15.87
CA LEU A 182 5.40 -15.78 -14.51
C LEU A 182 5.38 -17.21 -13.95
N ASP A 183 6.50 -17.62 -13.39
CA ASP A 183 6.66 -18.94 -12.75
C ASP A 183 7.32 -18.76 -11.38
N GLY A 184 6.63 -19.20 -10.31
CA GLY A 184 7.11 -19.08 -8.95
C GLY A 184 6.02 -19.26 -7.91
N HIS A 185 6.40 -19.11 -6.64
CA HIS A 185 5.51 -19.32 -5.50
C HIS A 185 5.63 -18.16 -4.51
N LYS A 186 4.53 -17.45 -4.29
CA LYS A 186 4.41 -16.35 -3.31
C LYS A 186 3.65 -16.84 -2.07
N ILE A 187 4.06 -16.36 -0.89
CA ILE A 187 3.40 -16.69 0.39
C ILE A 187 3.12 -15.44 1.19
N TRP A 188 2.19 -15.54 2.13
CA TRP A 188 1.81 -14.48 3.06
C TRP A 188 1.34 -13.20 2.38
N ILE A 189 0.56 -13.35 1.30
CA ILE A 189 0.11 -12.21 0.50
C ILE A 189 -1.26 -11.74 1.01
N GLY A 190 -1.23 -10.67 1.78
CA GLY A 190 -2.44 -10.01 2.28
C GLY A 190 -3.35 -9.56 1.13
N ASN A 191 -4.64 -9.67 1.31
CA ASN A 191 -5.71 -9.37 0.34
C ASN A 191 -5.74 -10.26 -0.92
N ALA A 192 -4.78 -11.18 -1.14
CA ALA A 192 -4.66 -11.91 -2.41
C ALA A 192 -5.93 -12.66 -2.82
N HIS A 193 -6.67 -13.23 -1.86
CA HIS A 193 -7.89 -14.00 -2.12
C HIS A 193 -9.08 -13.12 -2.57
N ARG A 194 -8.98 -11.80 -2.43
CA ARG A 194 -10.02 -10.80 -2.78
C ARG A 194 -9.54 -9.78 -3.79
N ALA A 195 -8.23 -9.75 -4.05
CA ALA A 195 -7.65 -8.72 -4.90
C ALA A 195 -8.02 -8.96 -6.38
N GLY A 196 -8.54 -7.94 -7.04
CA GLY A 196 -8.64 -7.90 -8.49
C GLY A 196 -7.40 -7.30 -9.16
N VAL A 197 -6.49 -6.71 -8.34
CA VAL A 197 -5.21 -6.18 -8.83
C VAL A 197 -4.10 -6.62 -7.89
N ILE A 198 -3.10 -7.32 -8.41
CA ILE A 198 -1.94 -7.78 -7.64
C ILE A 198 -0.66 -7.21 -8.26
N VAL A 199 0.09 -6.43 -7.48
CA VAL A 199 1.46 -6.06 -7.86
C VAL A 199 2.39 -7.17 -7.40
N THR A 200 2.98 -7.91 -8.35
CA THR A 200 3.89 -9.02 -8.06
C THR A 200 5.29 -8.74 -8.58
N PHE A 201 6.28 -9.43 -8.03
CA PHE A 201 7.68 -9.26 -8.37
C PHE A 201 8.27 -10.57 -8.88
N ALA A 202 9.04 -10.46 -9.96
CA ALA A 202 9.74 -11.58 -10.56
C ALA A 202 11.12 -11.14 -11.10
N GLN A 203 12.02 -12.09 -11.23
CA GLN A 203 13.30 -11.89 -11.91
C GLN A 203 13.08 -11.96 -13.41
N THR A 204 13.56 -10.95 -14.13
CA THR A 204 13.60 -10.91 -15.59
C THR A 204 15.03 -10.89 -16.09
N SER A 205 15.30 -11.57 -17.19
CA SER A 205 16.58 -11.45 -17.88
C SER A 205 16.58 -10.21 -18.76
N VAL A 206 17.55 -9.34 -18.56
CA VAL A 206 17.75 -8.11 -19.35
C VAL A 206 19.16 -8.14 -19.95
N GLU A 207 19.25 -7.97 -21.24
CA GLU A 207 20.56 -7.83 -21.92
C GLU A 207 21.18 -6.47 -21.58
N ARG A 208 22.40 -6.50 -21.07
CA ARG A 208 23.21 -5.32 -20.81
C ARG A 208 24.65 -5.53 -21.23
N ARG A 209 25.13 -4.80 -22.25
CA ARG A 209 26.50 -4.90 -22.78
C ARG A 209 26.88 -6.33 -23.16
N ASP A 210 26.00 -7.01 -23.89
CA ASP A 210 26.14 -8.40 -24.34
C ASP A 210 26.15 -9.47 -23.25
N GLU A 211 25.75 -9.12 -22.01
CA GLU A 211 25.57 -10.04 -20.90
C GLU A 211 24.11 -10.06 -20.43
N ALA A 212 23.57 -11.26 -20.17
CA ALA A 212 22.26 -11.43 -19.56
C ALA A 212 22.35 -11.18 -18.04
N VAL A 213 21.66 -10.15 -17.56
CA VAL A 213 21.63 -9.79 -16.14
C VAL A 213 20.21 -9.95 -15.62
N MET A 214 20.06 -10.67 -14.50
CA MET A 214 18.77 -10.76 -13.82
C MET A 214 18.41 -9.46 -13.11
N ARG A 215 17.15 -9.06 -13.24
CA ARG A 215 16.61 -7.83 -12.66
C ARG A 215 15.27 -8.08 -12.00
N LEU A 216 15.11 -7.55 -10.80
CA LEU A 216 13.83 -7.53 -10.12
C LEU A 216 12.88 -6.57 -10.86
N THR A 217 11.78 -7.10 -11.33
CA THR A 217 10.76 -6.36 -12.09
C THR A 217 9.40 -6.52 -11.42
N ALA A 218 8.62 -5.44 -11.39
CA ALA A 218 7.25 -5.46 -10.90
C ALA A 218 6.27 -5.66 -12.06
N PHE A 219 5.28 -6.52 -11.85
CA PHE A 219 4.19 -6.80 -12.76
C PHE A 219 2.84 -6.49 -12.12
N ILE A 220 1.89 -6.01 -12.89
CA ILE A 220 0.49 -5.86 -12.48
C ILE A 220 -0.28 -7.03 -13.07
N ILE A 221 -0.89 -7.83 -12.20
CA ILE A 221 -1.82 -8.92 -12.55
C ILE A 221 -3.25 -8.42 -12.23
N ALA A 222 -4.16 -8.53 -13.21
CA ALA A 222 -5.56 -8.11 -13.09
C ALA A 222 -6.48 -9.03 -13.89
#